data_b9f8b29622a2a315419479bfc14dcd27
#
_entry.id   b9f8b29622a2a315419479bfc14dcd27
#
_cell.length_a   1.000
_cell.length_b   1.000
_cell.length_c   1.000
_cell.angle_alpha   90.00
_cell.angle_beta   90.00
_cell.angle_gamma   90.00
#
_symmetry.space_group_name_H-M   'P 1'
#
loop_
_entity.id
_entity.type
_entity.pdbx_description
1 polymer ?
#
loop_
_entity_poly.entity_id
_entity_poly.type
_entity_poly.pdbx_seq_one_letter_code
_entity_poly.pdbx_strand_id
1 'polypeptide(L)'
;MNLPLFIARKIYGGKTEGKQVSRPAIRIATAGVAIGLAVMLISVSVVLGFKHTIRDKVIGFGSHIQVGSFMTLQTGDFYPIQMDDSMLTVLKTIPGVKHVQRYAMKQGILKTDHDFLGVIFKGIGAEYDTTFLHQNMRQGHIPRFTDNASSNKILISQSIADKLGVKANDKIYSYFIDKNGVRTRRFTIEGVYQTNLSQYDDITCFTDLYTAVKLNGWEDDQTTGAELTVKDFSQLDDVENLVVKKVNRTLDHYGETYSSKTIRELCPQIFSWLDLLDLNVWIILALMIAVAGVTMISGLLIIILERTVM
;
A
#
# COMPACT_ATOMS: atom_id res chain seq x y z
N MET A 1 -25.44 10.33 -44.79
CA MET A 1 -26.57 10.39 -43.85
C MET A 1 -26.59 9.08 -43.05
N ASN A 2 -26.33 9.11 -41.73
CA ASN A 2 -26.33 7.88 -40.92
C ASN A 2 -27.78 7.40 -40.71
N LEU A 3 -28.14 6.31 -41.39
CA LEU A 3 -29.47 5.69 -41.37
C LEU A 3 -30.00 5.45 -39.94
N PRO A 4 -29.18 4.95 -38.99
CA PRO A 4 -29.62 4.78 -37.58
C PRO A 4 -30.06 6.08 -36.91
N LEU A 5 -29.37 7.17 -37.15
CA LEU A 5 -29.65 8.49 -36.59
C LEU A 5 -30.89 9.11 -37.18
N PHE A 6 -31.15 8.89 -38.48
CA PHE A 6 -32.38 9.31 -39.15
C PHE A 6 -33.60 8.56 -38.62
N ILE A 7 -33.50 7.25 -38.46
CA ILE A 7 -34.56 6.41 -37.89
C ILE A 7 -34.84 6.82 -36.43
N ALA A 8 -33.82 6.99 -35.62
CA ALA A 8 -33.97 7.45 -34.24
C ALA A 8 -34.70 8.82 -34.16
N ARG A 9 -34.32 9.78 -35.01
CA ARG A 9 -34.93 11.12 -35.05
C ARG A 9 -36.40 11.08 -35.52
N LYS A 10 -36.73 10.15 -36.45
CA LYS A 10 -38.11 9.97 -36.94
C LYS A 10 -39.01 9.28 -35.92
N ILE A 11 -38.47 8.33 -35.14
CA ILE A 11 -39.18 7.65 -34.03
C ILE A 11 -39.41 8.64 -32.85
N TYR A 12 -38.42 9.48 -32.52
CA TYR A 12 -38.50 10.43 -31.43
C TYR A 12 -39.27 11.71 -31.78
N GLY A 13 -39.29 12.15 -33.04
CA GLY A 13 -39.83 13.44 -33.48
C GLY A 13 -41.16 13.41 -34.17
N GLY A 14 -41.72 12.24 -34.50
CA GLY A 14 -43.02 12.13 -35.21
C GLY A 14 -44.18 12.56 -34.33
N LYS A 15 -44.85 13.68 -34.67
CA LYS A 15 -46.13 14.09 -34.14
C LYS A 15 -47.22 13.23 -34.83
N THR A 16 -47.57 12.10 -34.22
CA THR A 16 -48.75 11.33 -34.66
C THR A 16 -49.77 11.37 -33.53
N GLU A 17 -50.97 11.89 -33.83
CA GLU A 17 -52.13 11.95 -32.94
C GLU A 17 -52.69 10.53 -32.75
N GLY A 18 -52.17 9.82 -31.78
CA GLY A 18 -52.68 8.55 -31.30
C GLY A 18 -52.13 8.33 -29.87
N LYS A 19 -52.91 7.70 -28.99
CA LYS A 19 -52.48 7.40 -27.59
C LYS A 19 -51.13 6.72 -27.58
N GLN A 20 -50.06 7.51 -27.41
CA GLN A 20 -48.66 7.02 -27.43
C GLN A 20 -48.28 6.49 -26.04
N VAL A 21 -48.56 5.22 -25.79
CA VAL A 21 -48.13 4.53 -24.58
C VAL A 21 -46.60 4.23 -24.63
N SER A 22 -46.01 4.15 -25.84
CA SER A 22 -44.62 3.77 -26.03
C SER A 22 -43.60 4.85 -25.63
N ARG A 23 -43.91 6.13 -25.75
CA ARG A 23 -42.98 7.22 -25.40
C ARG A 23 -42.55 7.23 -23.94
N PRO A 24 -43.46 7.10 -22.94
CA PRO A 24 -43.08 6.97 -21.54
C PRO A 24 -42.25 5.70 -21.28
N ALA A 25 -42.64 4.56 -21.87
CA ALA A 25 -41.94 3.29 -21.69
C ALA A 25 -40.49 3.34 -22.21
N ILE A 26 -40.29 3.91 -23.43
CA ILE A 26 -38.93 4.09 -23.99
C ILE A 26 -38.09 5.04 -23.11
N ARG A 27 -38.67 6.12 -22.61
CA ARG A 27 -37.95 7.04 -21.71
C ARG A 27 -37.53 6.37 -20.39
N ILE A 28 -38.43 5.59 -19.80
CA ILE A 28 -38.15 4.84 -18.56
C ILE A 28 -37.04 3.79 -18.83
N ALA A 29 -37.15 3.05 -19.92
CA ALA A 29 -36.13 2.06 -20.28
C ALA A 29 -34.73 2.71 -20.52
N THR A 30 -34.72 3.83 -21.28
CA THR A 30 -33.47 4.56 -21.55
C THR A 30 -32.87 5.14 -20.26
N ALA A 31 -33.72 5.73 -19.41
CA ALA A 31 -33.29 6.26 -18.11
C ALA A 31 -32.72 5.13 -17.20
N GLY A 32 -33.40 3.96 -17.18
CA GLY A 32 -32.95 2.80 -16.42
C GLY A 32 -31.57 2.30 -16.86
N VAL A 33 -31.35 2.17 -18.18
CA VAL A 33 -30.05 1.77 -18.72
C VAL A 33 -28.98 2.83 -18.45
N ALA A 34 -29.32 4.11 -18.59
CA ALA A 34 -28.36 5.20 -18.32
C ALA A 34 -27.94 5.25 -16.85
N ILE A 35 -28.90 5.11 -15.92
CA ILE A 35 -28.64 5.04 -14.48
C ILE A 35 -27.79 3.80 -14.16
N GLY A 36 -28.15 2.64 -14.72
CA GLY A 36 -27.41 1.40 -14.53
C GLY A 36 -25.95 1.52 -14.98
N LEU A 37 -25.72 2.11 -16.15
CA LEU A 37 -24.36 2.37 -16.66
C LEU A 37 -23.59 3.35 -15.77
N ALA A 38 -24.23 4.42 -15.31
CA ALA A 38 -23.61 5.39 -14.40
C ALA A 38 -23.18 4.73 -13.08
N VAL A 39 -24.07 3.94 -12.46
CA VAL A 39 -23.75 3.20 -11.23
C VAL A 39 -22.60 2.22 -11.45
N MET A 40 -22.57 1.49 -12.58
CA MET A 40 -21.49 0.58 -12.93
C MET A 40 -20.14 1.30 -13.03
N LEU A 41 -20.07 2.42 -13.76
CA LEU A 41 -18.86 3.21 -13.91
C LEU A 41 -18.35 3.75 -12.56
N ILE A 42 -19.26 4.27 -11.74
CA ILE A 42 -18.92 4.77 -10.40
C ILE A 42 -18.40 3.64 -9.52
N SER A 43 -19.07 2.49 -9.48
CA SER A 43 -18.66 1.35 -8.66
C SER A 43 -17.26 0.83 -9.03
N VAL A 44 -16.99 0.66 -10.32
CA VAL A 44 -15.68 0.23 -10.82
C VAL A 44 -14.60 1.27 -10.45
N SER A 45 -14.87 2.56 -10.70
CA SER A 45 -13.92 3.64 -10.41
C SER A 45 -13.56 3.72 -8.92
N VAL A 46 -14.58 3.58 -8.04
CA VAL A 46 -14.36 3.60 -6.58
C VAL A 46 -13.49 2.41 -6.15
N VAL A 47 -13.78 1.21 -6.62
CA VAL A 47 -13.00 0.02 -6.22
C VAL A 47 -11.56 0.10 -6.74
N LEU A 48 -11.36 0.49 -8.00
CA LEU A 48 -10.00 0.64 -8.56
C LEU A 48 -9.21 1.71 -7.82
N GLY A 49 -9.81 2.87 -7.53
CA GLY A 49 -9.18 3.95 -6.78
C GLY A 49 -8.82 3.52 -5.35
N PHE A 50 -9.71 2.81 -4.68
CA PHE A 50 -9.48 2.28 -3.35
C PHE A 50 -8.32 1.26 -3.31
N LYS A 51 -8.32 0.29 -4.25
CA LYS A 51 -7.22 -0.69 -4.38
C LYS A 51 -5.88 0.01 -4.58
N HIS A 52 -5.82 0.98 -5.47
CA HIS A 52 -4.59 1.74 -5.73
C HIS A 52 -4.11 2.45 -4.46
N THR A 53 -5.00 3.14 -3.77
CA THR A 53 -4.68 3.87 -2.53
C THR A 53 -4.15 2.96 -1.43
N ILE A 54 -4.79 1.81 -1.17
CA ILE A 54 -4.35 0.87 -0.14
C ILE A 54 -2.99 0.26 -0.51
N ARG A 55 -2.85 -0.20 -1.76
CA ARG A 55 -1.59 -0.75 -2.25
C ARG A 55 -0.43 0.23 -2.10
N ASP A 56 -0.61 1.48 -2.53
CA ASP A 56 0.43 2.51 -2.47
C ASP A 56 0.84 2.83 -1.03
N LYS A 57 -0.10 2.83 -0.09
CA LYS A 57 0.20 3.00 1.34
C LYS A 57 1.01 1.83 1.90
N VAL A 58 0.64 0.60 1.59
CA VAL A 58 1.36 -0.60 2.06
C VAL A 58 2.78 -0.63 1.50
N ILE A 59 2.94 -0.30 0.21
CA ILE A 59 4.24 -0.18 -0.45
C ILE A 59 5.07 0.95 0.17
N GLY A 60 4.43 2.07 0.51
CA GLY A 60 5.10 3.22 1.13
C GLY A 60 5.79 2.89 2.46
N PHE A 61 5.28 1.91 3.22
CA PHE A 61 5.92 1.41 4.44
C PHE A 61 6.99 0.34 4.21
N GLY A 62 6.70 -0.64 3.35
CA GLY A 62 7.47 -1.86 3.23
C GLY A 62 8.16 -2.04 1.88
N SER A 63 8.05 -1.05 0.97
CA SER A 63 8.53 -1.16 -0.41
C SER A 63 7.90 -2.33 -1.18
N HIS A 64 8.44 -2.70 -2.35
CA HIS A 64 7.87 -3.75 -3.20
C HIS A 64 8.44 -5.14 -2.90
N ILE A 65 9.75 -5.20 -2.64
CA ILE A 65 10.48 -6.43 -2.31
C ILE A 65 11.39 -6.12 -1.13
N GLN A 66 11.43 -7.01 -0.16
CA GLN A 66 12.40 -6.97 0.94
C GLN A 66 13.42 -8.09 0.77
N VAL A 67 14.69 -7.75 0.90
CA VAL A 67 15.81 -8.68 0.93
C VAL A 67 16.43 -8.63 2.33
N GLY A 68 16.55 -9.76 2.99
CA GLY A 68 17.07 -9.83 4.34
C GLY A 68 17.60 -11.23 4.68
N SER A 69 17.88 -11.49 5.96
CA SER A 69 18.22 -12.83 6.41
C SER A 69 17.04 -13.79 6.21
N PHE A 70 17.31 -14.99 5.76
CA PHE A 70 16.33 -16.07 5.66
C PHE A 70 15.58 -16.25 7.00
N MET A 71 16.29 -16.20 8.13
CA MET A 71 15.69 -16.33 9.46
C MET A 71 14.72 -15.18 9.76
N THR A 72 15.07 -13.93 9.48
CA THR A 72 14.19 -12.78 9.67
C THR A 72 12.88 -12.93 8.90
N LEU A 73 12.97 -13.33 7.64
CA LEU A 73 11.78 -13.47 6.79
C LEU A 73 10.92 -14.69 7.13
N GLN A 74 11.45 -15.67 7.85
CA GLN A 74 10.71 -16.86 8.29
C GLN A 74 10.10 -16.72 9.68
N THR A 75 10.86 -16.20 10.64
CA THR A 75 10.45 -16.14 12.06
C THR A 75 9.76 -14.84 12.43
N GLY A 76 10.07 -13.75 11.72
CA GLY A 76 9.64 -12.39 12.09
C GLY A 76 10.51 -11.73 13.15
N ASP A 77 11.52 -12.43 13.69
CA ASP A 77 12.55 -11.84 14.53
C ASP A 77 13.61 -11.13 13.68
N PHE A 78 14.30 -10.14 14.23
CA PHE A 78 15.26 -9.35 13.47
C PHE A 78 16.68 -9.92 13.62
N TYR A 79 17.14 -10.58 12.56
CA TYR A 79 18.50 -11.09 12.43
C TYR A 79 19.32 -10.18 11.52
N PRO A 80 20.63 -9.98 11.82
CA PRO A 80 21.49 -9.19 10.97
C PRO A 80 21.76 -9.88 9.64
N ILE A 81 21.94 -9.09 8.59
CA ILE A 81 22.46 -9.53 7.30
C ILE A 81 23.39 -8.46 6.77
N GLN A 82 24.46 -8.84 6.11
CA GLN A 82 25.39 -7.89 5.51
C GLN A 82 24.71 -7.15 4.34
N MET A 83 24.70 -5.83 4.42
CA MET A 83 24.09 -4.94 3.41
C MET A 83 25.03 -3.79 3.11
N ASP A 84 26.24 -4.13 2.68
CA ASP A 84 27.26 -3.17 2.28
C ASP A 84 26.96 -2.52 0.91
N ASP A 85 27.78 -1.57 0.51
CA ASP A 85 27.62 -0.86 -0.78
C ASP A 85 27.79 -1.80 -1.98
N SER A 86 28.53 -2.91 -1.82
CA SER A 86 28.68 -3.94 -2.85
C SER A 86 27.37 -4.64 -3.10
N MET A 87 26.69 -5.10 -2.04
CA MET A 87 25.40 -5.75 -2.14
C MET A 87 24.32 -4.78 -2.67
N LEU A 88 24.31 -3.53 -2.21
CA LEU A 88 23.41 -2.50 -2.75
C LEU A 88 23.64 -2.29 -4.25
N THR A 89 24.88 -2.30 -4.70
CA THR A 89 25.20 -2.18 -6.13
C THR A 89 24.67 -3.39 -6.91
N VAL A 90 24.84 -4.60 -6.39
CA VAL A 90 24.29 -5.82 -6.98
C VAL A 90 22.78 -5.71 -7.14
N LEU A 91 22.06 -5.27 -6.08
CA LEU A 91 20.61 -5.10 -6.12
C LEU A 91 20.15 -3.99 -7.09
N LYS A 92 20.87 -2.87 -7.15
CA LYS A 92 20.59 -1.76 -8.08
C LYS A 92 20.77 -2.14 -9.55
N THR A 93 21.64 -3.11 -9.87
CA THR A 93 21.87 -3.58 -11.25
C THR A 93 20.81 -4.56 -11.75
N ILE A 94 19.85 -4.97 -10.93
CA ILE A 94 18.77 -5.86 -11.32
C ILE A 94 17.77 -5.09 -12.22
N PRO A 95 17.48 -5.57 -13.45
CA PRO A 95 16.51 -4.93 -14.34
C PRO A 95 15.15 -4.80 -13.66
N GLY A 96 14.50 -3.64 -13.82
CA GLY A 96 13.19 -3.37 -13.21
C GLY A 96 13.26 -2.74 -11.80
N VAL A 97 14.38 -2.80 -11.11
CA VAL A 97 14.58 -2.09 -9.84
C VAL A 97 14.71 -0.59 -10.11
N LYS A 98 13.98 0.23 -9.35
CA LYS A 98 14.00 1.69 -9.39
C LYS A 98 14.90 2.26 -8.30
N HIS A 99 14.75 1.76 -7.08
CA HIS A 99 15.45 2.26 -5.89
C HIS A 99 15.72 1.13 -4.91
N VAL A 100 16.83 1.23 -4.18
CA VAL A 100 17.24 0.29 -3.13
C VAL A 100 17.66 1.10 -1.91
N GLN A 101 17.15 0.74 -0.75
CA GLN A 101 17.41 1.42 0.52
C GLN A 101 17.57 0.41 1.66
N ARG A 102 18.51 0.67 2.58
CA ARG A 102 18.73 -0.16 3.78
C ARG A 102 17.74 0.21 4.86
N TYR A 103 17.45 -0.77 5.73
CA TYR A 103 16.70 -0.54 6.94
C TYR A 103 17.17 -1.49 8.06
N ALA A 104 17.05 -1.04 9.29
CA ALA A 104 17.28 -1.87 10.47
C ALA A 104 16.10 -1.76 11.43
N MET A 105 15.62 -2.90 11.93
CA MET A 105 14.51 -2.97 12.86
C MET A 105 15.02 -3.28 14.27
N LYS A 106 14.44 -2.62 15.27
CA LYS A 106 14.67 -2.91 16.69
C LYS A 106 13.39 -2.81 17.46
N GLN A 107 13.06 -3.84 18.23
CA GLN A 107 11.95 -3.76 19.19
C GLN A 107 12.36 -2.95 20.40
N GLY A 108 11.44 -2.15 20.91
CA GLY A 108 11.65 -1.33 22.08
C GLY A 108 10.33 -0.92 22.75
N ILE A 109 10.44 -0.28 23.90
CA ILE A 109 9.31 0.21 24.65
C ILE A 109 9.47 1.72 24.80
N LEU A 110 8.52 2.49 24.28
CA LEU A 110 8.38 3.92 24.60
C LEU A 110 7.72 4.06 25.95
N LYS A 111 8.25 4.94 26.79
CA LYS A 111 7.72 5.18 28.13
C LYS A 111 7.63 6.67 28.42
N THR A 112 6.48 7.08 28.94
CA THR A 112 6.20 8.37 29.57
C THR A 112 6.08 8.19 31.09
N ASP A 113 5.77 9.25 31.82
CA ASP A 113 5.55 9.17 33.28
C ASP A 113 4.27 8.40 33.61
N HIS A 114 3.32 8.29 32.69
CA HIS A 114 1.99 7.72 32.92
C HIS A 114 1.77 6.39 32.19
N ASP A 115 2.35 6.23 30.98
CA ASP A 115 2.08 5.10 30.10
C ASP A 115 3.33 4.53 29.46
N PHE A 116 3.20 3.30 28.92
CA PHE A 116 4.23 2.66 28.12
C PHE A 116 3.62 1.92 26.93
N LEU A 117 4.36 1.85 25.83
CA LEU A 117 3.92 1.21 24.59
C LEU A 117 5.08 0.47 23.93
N GLY A 118 4.85 -0.82 23.59
CA GLY A 118 5.78 -1.58 22.77
C GLY A 118 5.74 -1.11 21.32
N VAL A 119 6.91 -0.82 20.75
CA VAL A 119 7.05 -0.30 19.39
C VAL A 119 8.20 -0.96 18.66
N ILE A 120 8.19 -0.84 17.33
CA ILE A 120 9.29 -1.23 16.46
C ILE A 120 9.95 0.05 15.93
N PHE A 121 11.22 0.22 16.21
CA PHE A 121 12.05 1.27 15.64
C PHE A 121 12.55 0.82 14.28
N LYS A 122 12.14 1.50 13.21
CA LYS A 122 12.67 1.34 11.86
C LYS A 122 13.75 2.39 11.65
N GLY A 123 14.99 1.95 11.71
CA GLY A 123 16.15 2.76 11.38
C GLY A 123 16.28 2.89 9.88
N ILE A 124 16.37 4.13 9.39
CA ILE A 124 16.48 4.47 7.97
C ILE A 124 17.67 5.41 7.74
N GLY A 125 18.31 5.27 6.60
CA GLY A 125 19.51 6.01 6.23
C GLY A 125 19.24 7.21 5.34
N ALA A 126 20.31 7.85 4.88
CA ALA A 126 20.24 9.02 4.01
C ALA A 126 19.66 8.67 2.61
N GLU A 127 19.81 7.41 2.17
CA GLU A 127 19.28 6.91 0.91
C GLU A 127 17.78 6.60 0.93
N TYR A 128 17.13 6.69 2.10
CA TYR A 128 15.71 6.32 2.24
C TYR A 128 14.79 7.32 1.53
N ASP A 129 13.86 6.81 0.70
CA ASP A 129 12.84 7.63 0.05
C ASP A 129 11.78 8.07 1.08
N THR A 130 11.90 9.32 1.52
CA THR A 130 10.99 9.92 2.50
C THR A 130 9.74 10.53 1.90
N THR A 131 9.49 10.40 0.59
CA THR A 131 8.34 11.00 -0.10
C THR A 131 7.02 10.57 0.54
N PHE A 132 6.89 9.29 0.84
CA PHE A 132 5.69 8.75 1.51
C PHE A 132 5.49 9.34 2.91
N LEU A 133 6.56 9.47 3.69
CA LEU A 133 6.50 10.09 5.02
C LEU A 133 6.12 11.57 4.92
N HIS A 134 6.70 12.31 3.97
CA HIS A 134 6.34 13.73 3.74
C HIS A 134 4.86 13.93 3.44
N GLN A 135 4.27 13.07 2.62
CA GLN A 135 2.85 13.14 2.27
C GLN A 135 1.92 12.85 3.46
N ASN A 136 2.41 12.14 4.47
CA ASN A 136 1.63 11.71 5.62
C ASN A 136 2.00 12.45 6.92
N MET A 137 2.80 13.50 6.87
CA MET A 137 3.13 14.31 8.05
C MET A 137 1.93 15.08 8.58
N ARG A 138 1.81 15.14 9.92
CA ARG A 138 0.77 15.90 10.64
C ARG A 138 1.36 17.05 11.45
N GLN A 139 2.47 16.81 12.15
CA GLN A 139 3.11 17.81 13.01
C GLN A 139 4.63 17.69 12.89
N GLY A 140 5.35 18.80 13.08
CA GLY A 140 6.80 18.82 13.03
C GLY A 140 7.35 18.60 11.62
N HIS A 141 8.54 18.03 11.55
CA HIS A 141 9.22 17.74 10.29
C HIS A 141 9.97 16.41 10.36
N ILE A 142 10.36 15.88 9.20
CA ILE A 142 11.13 14.66 9.12
C ILE A 142 12.59 15.00 9.47
N PRO A 143 13.20 14.32 10.47
CA PRO A 143 14.60 14.52 10.79
C PRO A 143 15.48 14.10 9.60
N ARG A 144 16.68 14.67 9.53
CA ARG A 144 17.71 14.14 8.63
C ARG A 144 18.24 12.85 9.24
N PHE A 145 17.87 11.75 8.66
CA PHE A 145 18.39 10.43 9.06
C PHE A 145 19.80 10.23 8.52
N THR A 146 20.65 9.62 9.31
CA THR A 146 22.06 9.44 8.99
C THR A 146 22.51 7.99 9.22
N ASP A 147 23.52 7.60 8.46
CA ASP A 147 24.12 6.27 8.57
C ASP A 147 25.31 6.23 9.53
N ASN A 148 25.87 7.41 9.90
CA ASN A 148 27.14 7.53 10.58
C ASN A 148 27.07 8.09 12.00
N ALA A 149 25.92 8.65 12.39
CA ALA A 149 25.75 9.28 13.70
C ALA A 149 24.31 9.16 14.21
N SER A 150 24.16 9.18 15.54
CA SER A 150 22.84 9.22 16.16
C SER A 150 22.36 10.66 16.32
N SER A 151 21.23 11.00 15.74
CA SER A 151 20.57 12.29 15.98
C SER A 151 19.75 12.30 17.29
N ASN A 152 19.48 11.13 17.87
CA ASN A 152 18.53 10.93 18.97
C ASN A 152 17.13 11.53 18.68
N LYS A 153 16.73 11.55 17.44
CA LYS A 153 15.44 12.03 16.96
C LYS A 153 14.62 10.87 16.46
N ILE A 154 13.31 10.95 16.72
CA ILE A 154 12.36 9.96 16.21
C ILE A 154 11.18 10.63 15.54
N LEU A 155 10.59 9.90 14.61
CA LEU A 155 9.30 10.19 14.02
C LEU A 155 8.33 9.12 14.52
N ILE A 156 7.21 9.53 15.13
CA ILE A 156 6.18 8.62 15.64
C ILE A 156 4.86 8.82 14.89
N SER A 157 3.98 7.85 14.96
CA SER A 157 2.63 8.00 14.41
C SER A 157 1.73 8.82 15.32
N GLN A 158 0.63 9.34 14.76
CA GLN A 158 -0.41 10.01 15.54
C GLN A 158 -1.05 9.05 16.56
N SER A 159 -1.24 7.77 16.20
CA SER A 159 -1.77 6.75 17.10
C SER A 159 -0.89 6.55 18.34
N ILE A 160 0.44 6.48 18.15
CA ILE A 160 1.41 6.37 19.24
C ILE A 160 1.40 7.66 20.08
N ALA A 161 1.38 8.83 19.43
CA ALA A 161 1.34 10.12 20.09
C ALA A 161 0.10 10.27 20.99
N ASP A 162 -1.07 9.89 20.50
CA ASP A 162 -2.34 9.94 21.23
C ASP A 162 -2.36 8.97 22.42
N LYS A 163 -1.87 7.73 22.23
CA LYS A 163 -1.80 6.72 23.30
C LYS A 163 -0.87 7.11 24.43
N LEU A 164 0.24 7.80 24.13
CA LEU A 164 1.25 8.20 25.11
C LEU A 164 1.08 9.64 25.60
N GLY A 165 0.14 10.41 25.04
CA GLY A 165 -0.11 11.81 25.39
C GLY A 165 1.05 12.75 25.08
N VAL A 166 1.82 12.49 23.99
CA VAL A 166 3.02 13.25 23.60
C VAL A 166 2.82 13.97 22.27
N LYS A 167 3.64 14.99 22.02
CA LYS A 167 3.60 15.83 20.82
C LYS A 167 4.98 15.99 20.20
N ALA A 168 5.04 16.57 19.00
CA ALA A 168 6.29 16.99 18.41
C ALA A 168 7.08 17.93 19.34
N ASN A 169 8.39 17.76 19.40
CA ASN A 169 9.38 18.39 20.28
C ASN A 169 9.42 17.88 21.72
N ASP A 170 8.52 16.97 22.13
CA ASP A 170 8.61 16.33 23.43
C ASP A 170 9.79 15.34 23.48
N LYS A 171 10.27 15.09 24.70
CA LYS A 171 11.32 14.10 24.96
C LYS A 171 10.69 12.86 25.56
N ILE A 172 11.06 11.70 25.04
CA ILE A 172 10.55 10.41 25.47
C ILE A 172 11.69 9.44 25.76
N TYR A 173 11.51 8.59 26.77
CA TYR A 173 12.44 7.52 27.09
C TYR A 173 12.05 6.24 26.33
N SER A 174 13.07 5.55 25.81
CA SER A 174 12.90 4.25 25.15
C SER A 174 13.77 3.22 25.84
N TYR A 175 13.19 2.04 26.07
CA TYR A 175 13.84 0.92 26.71
C TYR A 175 13.99 -0.20 25.69
N PHE A 176 15.21 -0.73 25.60
CA PHE A 176 15.56 -1.83 24.71
C PHE A 176 16.07 -2.98 25.57
N ILE A 177 15.43 -4.12 25.44
CA ILE A 177 15.76 -5.31 26.21
C ILE A 177 16.63 -6.21 25.33
N ASP A 178 17.84 -6.44 25.75
CA ASP A 178 18.80 -7.32 25.07
C ASP A 178 19.28 -8.43 26.02
N LYS A 179 19.99 -9.43 25.48
CA LYS A 179 20.64 -10.48 26.29
C LYS A 179 21.59 -9.93 27.35
N ASN A 180 22.13 -8.73 27.14
CA ASN A 180 23.10 -8.05 28.01
C ASN A 180 22.43 -7.09 28.99
N GLY A 181 21.09 -7.05 29.08
CA GLY A 181 20.34 -6.19 29.97
C GLY A 181 19.44 -5.17 29.28
N VAL A 182 19.03 -4.17 30.04
CA VAL A 182 18.15 -3.10 29.55
C VAL A 182 18.97 -1.86 29.21
N ARG A 183 18.89 -1.42 27.97
CA ARG A 183 19.47 -0.15 27.50
C ARG A 183 18.38 0.92 27.46
N THR A 184 18.67 2.07 28.05
CA THR A 184 17.75 3.23 28.02
C THR A 184 18.33 4.29 27.08
N ARG A 185 17.45 4.84 26.23
CA ARG A 185 17.76 5.99 25.39
C ARG A 185 16.69 7.05 25.54
N ARG A 186 17.09 8.30 25.45
CA ARG A 186 16.16 9.44 25.42
C ARG A 186 16.15 10.00 24.01
N PHE A 187 14.96 10.04 23.40
CA PHE A 187 14.73 10.60 22.08
C PHE A 187 13.93 11.90 22.16
N THR A 188 14.10 12.73 21.13
CA THR A 188 13.23 13.87 20.87
C THR A 188 12.30 13.51 19.71
N ILE A 189 11.01 13.73 19.88
CA ILE A 189 10.00 13.54 18.83
C ILE A 189 10.09 14.73 17.89
N GLU A 190 10.68 14.54 16.70
CA GLU A 190 10.85 15.61 15.70
C GLU A 190 9.57 15.85 14.90
N GLY A 191 8.77 14.81 14.73
CA GLY A 191 7.51 14.92 14.01
C GLY A 191 6.56 13.78 14.28
N VAL A 192 5.33 13.99 13.84
CA VAL A 192 4.22 13.03 13.96
C VAL A 192 3.62 12.81 12.58
N TYR A 193 3.47 11.55 12.17
CA TYR A 193 2.88 11.15 10.90
C TYR A 193 1.58 10.38 11.10
N GLN A 194 0.74 10.29 10.07
CA GLN A 194 -0.48 9.49 10.09
C GLN A 194 -0.78 8.94 8.70
N THR A 195 -0.77 7.63 8.56
CA THR A 195 -1.04 6.97 7.27
C THR A 195 -2.43 6.36 7.20
N ASN A 196 -3.11 6.23 8.34
CA ASN A 196 -4.38 5.52 8.51
C ASN A 196 -4.28 4.02 8.16
N LEU A 197 -3.11 3.43 8.35
CA LEU A 197 -2.88 1.99 8.36
C LEU A 197 -2.54 1.57 9.79
N SER A 198 -3.55 1.18 10.57
CA SER A 198 -3.41 0.87 12.01
C SER A 198 -2.33 -0.19 12.27
N GLN A 199 -2.19 -1.17 11.36
CA GLN A 199 -1.17 -2.21 11.46
C GLN A 199 0.27 -1.65 11.59
N TYR A 200 0.55 -0.49 11.00
CA TYR A 200 1.84 0.18 11.07
C TYR A 200 1.82 1.36 12.02
N ASP A 201 0.76 2.19 11.96
CA ASP A 201 0.63 3.39 12.79
C ASP A 201 0.62 3.08 14.28
N ASP A 202 0.18 1.88 14.69
CA ASP A 202 0.10 1.50 16.10
C ASP A 202 1.43 1.10 16.73
N ILE A 203 2.43 0.73 15.91
CA ILE A 203 3.66 0.11 16.40
C ILE A 203 4.96 0.67 15.82
N THR A 204 4.93 1.44 14.72
CA THR A 204 6.16 1.82 14.02
C THR A 204 6.63 3.22 14.40
N CYS A 205 7.92 3.32 14.75
CA CYS A 205 8.65 4.58 14.92
C CYS A 205 9.84 4.61 13.96
N PHE A 206 10.16 5.77 13.38
CA PHE A 206 11.36 5.92 12.55
C PHE A 206 12.48 6.59 13.32
N THR A 207 13.70 6.13 13.10
CA THR A 207 14.93 6.68 13.67
C THR A 207 16.10 6.56 12.68
N ASP A 208 17.30 7.02 13.05
CA ASP A 208 18.50 6.85 12.23
C ASP A 208 18.85 5.36 12.06
N LEU A 209 19.34 4.99 10.89
CA LEU A 209 19.87 3.64 10.61
C LEU A 209 20.99 3.30 11.60
N TYR A 210 21.93 4.23 11.78
CA TYR A 210 23.02 4.10 12.76
C TYR A 210 22.52 3.74 14.17
N THR A 211 21.48 4.46 14.63
CA THR A 211 20.90 4.22 15.95
C THR A 211 20.33 2.80 16.08
N ALA A 212 19.58 2.32 15.09
CA ALA A 212 18.99 0.99 15.12
C ALA A 212 20.05 -0.12 15.05
N VAL A 213 21.07 0.03 14.20
CA VAL A 213 22.21 -0.90 14.09
C VAL A 213 22.96 -1.01 15.43
N LYS A 214 23.31 0.13 16.04
CA LYS A 214 24.03 0.14 17.33
C LYS A 214 23.19 -0.36 18.50
N LEU A 215 21.88 -0.15 18.47
CA LEU A 215 20.96 -0.72 19.48
C LEU A 215 20.85 -2.25 19.37
N ASN A 216 21.01 -2.80 18.18
CA ASN A 216 21.07 -4.25 17.98
C ASN A 216 22.43 -4.83 18.36
N GLY A 217 23.47 -4.01 18.49
CA GLY A 217 24.87 -4.46 18.69
C GLY A 217 25.47 -5.08 17.44
N TRP A 218 24.98 -4.66 16.26
CA TRP A 218 25.46 -5.13 14.96
C TRP A 218 26.65 -4.32 14.46
N GLU A 219 27.38 -4.88 13.51
CA GLU A 219 28.45 -4.20 12.81
C GLU A 219 27.89 -3.14 11.85
N ASP A 220 28.73 -2.22 11.39
CA ASP A 220 28.29 -1.07 10.56
C ASP A 220 27.80 -1.48 9.17
N ASP A 221 28.20 -2.64 8.67
CA ASP A 221 27.77 -3.22 7.40
C ASP A 221 26.56 -4.16 7.53
N GLN A 222 26.08 -4.39 8.75
CA GLN A 222 24.93 -5.24 9.04
C GLN A 222 23.66 -4.42 9.25
N THR A 223 22.58 -4.91 8.68
CA THR A 223 21.22 -4.33 8.83
C THR A 223 20.19 -5.46 8.91
N THR A 224 18.91 -5.14 9.10
CA THR A 224 17.84 -6.15 8.96
C THR A 224 17.68 -6.56 7.51
N GLY A 225 17.95 -5.65 6.56
CA GLY A 225 17.87 -5.93 5.14
C GLY A 225 17.83 -4.66 4.29
N ALA A 226 17.47 -4.87 3.03
CA ALA A 226 17.22 -3.80 2.07
C ALA A 226 15.81 -3.88 1.50
N GLU A 227 15.24 -2.74 1.21
CA GLU A 227 13.95 -2.56 0.57
C GLU A 227 14.16 -2.12 -0.88
N LEU A 228 13.49 -2.79 -1.81
CA LEU A 228 13.57 -2.53 -3.23
C LEU A 228 12.25 -1.97 -3.74
N THR A 229 12.32 -0.87 -4.45
CA THR A 229 11.19 -0.32 -5.20
C THR A 229 11.35 -0.70 -6.66
N VAL A 230 10.33 -1.32 -7.26
CA VAL A 230 10.29 -1.63 -8.70
C VAL A 230 9.72 -0.46 -9.49
N LYS A 231 10.08 -0.38 -10.77
CA LYS A 231 9.59 0.67 -11.68
C LYS A 231 8.10 0.53 -11.99
N ASP A 232 7.66 -0.72 -12.17
CA ASP A 232 6.27 -1.07 -12.47
C ASP A 232 5.84 -2.27 -11.61
N PHE A 233 4.77 -2.08 -10.85
CA PHE A 233 4.22 -3.12 -9.99
C PHE A 233 3.75 -4.37 -10.75
N SER A 234 3.37 -4.22 -12.02
CA SER A 234 2.96 -5.36 -12.87
C SER A 234 4.11 -6.34 -13.13
N GLN A 235 5.37 -5.86 -13.03
CA GLN A 235 6.59 -6.65 -13.23
C GLN A 235 7.18 -7.16 -11.90
N LEU A 236 6.43 -7.07 -10.79
CA LEU A 236 6.91 -7.44 -9.46
C LEU A 236 7.47 -8.86 -9.42
N ASP A 237 6.70 -9.81 -9.96
CA ASP A 237 7.02 -11.24 -9.93
C ASP A 237 8.25 -11.55 -10.82
N ASP A 238 8.41 -10.85 -11.96
CA ASP A 238 9.57 -10.98 -12.82
C ASP A 238 10.85 -10.45 -12.15
N VAL A 239 10.75 -9.28 -11.53
CA VAL A 239 11.87 -8.68 -10.78
C VAL A 239 12.24 -9.54 -9.57
N GLU A 240 11.25 -10.08 -8.85
CA GLU A 240 11.50 -11.00 -7.74
C GLU A 240 12.26 -12.24 -8.21
N ASN A 241 11.86 -12.87 -9.30
CA ASN A 241 12.56 -14.01 -9.87
C ASN A 241 14.03 -13.70 -10.20
N LEU A 242 14.34 -12.48 -10.62
CA LEU A 242 15.72 -12.03 -10.85
C LEU A 242 16.48 -11.86 -9.54
N VAL A 243 15.85 -11.30 -8.50
CA VAL A 243 16.42 -11.17 -7.15
C VAL A 243 16.72 -12.56 -6.59
N VAL A 244 15.74 -13.48 -6.66
CA VAL A 244 15.89 -14.87 -6.18
C VAL A 244 17.07 -15.56 -6.85
N LYS A 245 17.22 -15.45 -8.18
CA LYS A 245 18.33 -16.06 -8.91
C LYS A 245 19.68 -15.46 -8.56
N LYS A 246 19.73 -14.16 -8.26
CA LYS A 246 21.00 -13.43 -8.12
C LYS A 246 21.49 -13.37 -6.68
N VAL A 247 20.58 -13.36 -5.70
CA VAL A 247 20.89 -13.08 -4.31
C VAL A 247 20.45 -14.19 -3.35
N ASN A 248 19.26 -14.78 -3.54
CA ASN A 248 18.76 -15.77 -2.60
C ASN A 248 19.69 -17.00 -2.52
N ARG A 249 19.78 -17.58 -1.33
CA ARG A 249 20.65 -18.73 -1.00
C ARG A 249 22.15 -18.45 -1.09
N THR A 250 22.57 -17.21 -1.36
CA THR A 250 23.97 -16.83 -1.15
C THR A 250 24.20 -16.56 0.33
N LEU A 251 25.42 -16.78 0.79
CA LEU A 251 25.84 -16.50 2.16
C LEU A 251 26.53 -15.14 2.20
N ASP A 252 26.33 -14.42 3.29
CA ASP A 252 27.11 -13.23 3.60
C ASP A 252 28.44 -13.59 4.24
N HIS A 253 29.27 -12.59 4.57
CA HIS A 253 30.56 -12.79 5.23
C HIS A 253 30.45 -13.44 6.62
N TYR A 254 29.28 -13.29 7.28
CA TYR A 254 29.03 -13.82 8.62
C TYR A 254 28.36 -15.21 8.60
N GLY A 255 28.08 -15.75 7.41
CA GLY A 255 27.45 -17.06 7.23
C GLY A 255 25.91 -17.02 7.23
N GLU A 256 25.31 -15.84 7.21
CA GLU A 256 23.87 -15.68 7.11
C GLU A 256 23.40 -15.83 5.65
N THR A 257 22.23 -16.41 5.47
CA THR A 257 21.67 -16.69 4.13
C THR A 257 20.71 -15.59 3.70
N TYR A 258 20.95 -15.03 2.52
CA TYR A 258 20.02 -14.08 1.92
C TYR A 258 18.72 -14.73 1.44
N SER A 259 17.63 -14.03 1.65
CA SER A 259 16.32 -14.38 1.14
C SER A 259 15.55 -13.10 0.75
N SER A 260 14.59 -13.24 -0.15
CA SER A 260 13.71 -12.14 -0.55
C SER A 260 12.26 -12.55 -0.38
N LYS A 261 11.40 -11.56 -0.11
CA LYS A 261 9.94 -11.68 -0.13
C LYS A 261 9.32 -10.45 -0.77
N THR A 262 8.29 -10.66 -1.54
CA THR A 262 7.46 -9.59 -2.07
C THR A 262 6.54 -9.02 -1.00
N ILE A 263 6.05 -7.82 -1.23
CA ILE A 263 5.04 -7.20 -0.36
C ILE A 263 3.75 -8.03 -0.29
N ARG A 264 3.43 -8.80 -1.35
CA ARG A 264 2.29 -9.73 -1.36
C ARG A 264 2.47 -10.86 -0.35
N GLU A 265 3.69 -11.38 -0.23
CA GLU A 265 4.03 -12.44 0.73
C GLU A 265 4.19 -11.93 2.15
N LEU A 266 4.63 -10.67 2.32
CA LEU A 266 4.76 -10.03 3.63
C LEU A 266 3.41 -9.63 4.23
N CYS A 267 2.46 -9.22 3.38
CA CYS A 267 1.13 -8.78 3.78
C CYS A 267 0.01 -9.56 3.07
N PRO A 268 -0.01 -10.91 3.16
CA PRO A 268 -0.92 -11.74 2.37
C PRO A 268 -2.40 -11.44 2.67
N GLN A 269 -2.73 -11.08 3.91
CA GLN A 269 -4.10 -10.75 4.31
C GLN A 269 -4.64 -9.53 3.57
N ILE A 270 -3.83 -8.47 3.43
CA ILE A 270 -4.24 -7.27 2.73
C ILE A 270 -4.44 -7.56 1.24
N PHE A 271 -3.50 -8.26 0.62
CA PHE A 271 -3.58 -8.56 -0.82
C PHE A 271 -4.72 -9.54 -1.14
N SER A 272 -4.92 -10.58 -0.34
CA SER A 272 -6.08 -11.48 -0.49
C SER A 272 -7.41 -10.73 -0.36
N TRP A 273 -7.50 -9.77 0.56
CA TRP A 273 -8.69 -8.93 0.68
C TRP A 273 -8.88 -8.01 -0.53
N LEU A 274 -7.81 -7.43 -1.09
CA LEU A 274 -7.88 -6.65 -2.34
C LEU A 274 -8.32 -7.51 -3.53
N ASP A 275 -7.94 -8.79 -3.59
CA ASP A 275 -8.38 -9.72 -4.64
C ASP A 275 -9.86 -10.08 -4.50
N LEU A 276 -10.39 -10.19 -3.27
CA LEU A 276 -11.82 -10.35 -3.05
C LEU A 276 -12.64 -9.15 -3.56
N LEU A 277 -12.10 -7.94 -3.53
CA LEU A 277 -12.77 -6.78 -4.12
C LEU A 277 -12.92 -6.92 -5.64
N ASP A 278 -11.96 -7.50 -6.33
CA ASP A 278 -12.08 -7.78 -7.79
C ASP A 278 -13.22 -8.74 -8.07
N LEU A 279 -13.34 -9.82 -7.29
CA LEU A 279 -14.45 -10.75 -7.44
C LEU A 279 -15.80 -10.06 -7.24
N ASN A 280 -15.92 -9.20 -6.24
CA ASN A 280 -17.16 -8.43 -6.00
C ASN A 280 -17.49 -7.51 -7.19
N VAL A 281 -16.50 -6.84 -7.79
CA VAL A 281 -16.70 -6.03 -9.01
C VAL A 281 -17.22 -6.89 -10.15
N TRP A 282 -16.65 -8.06 -10.41
CA TRP A 282 -17.10 -8.96 -11.47
C TRP A 282 -18.55 -9.43 -11.26
N ILE A 283 -18.93 -9.75 -10.02
CA ILE A 283 -20.30 -10.14 -9.65
C ILE A 283 -21.26 -8.97 -9.94
N ILE A 284 -20.92 -7.76 -9.50
CA ILE A 284 -21.73 -6.56 -9.72
C ILE A 284 -21.90 -6.30 -11.23
N LEU A 285 -20.80 -6.37 -12.00
CA LEU A 285 -20.82 -6.17 -13.45
C LEU A 285 -21.72 -7.21 -14.15
N ALA A 286 -21.60 -8.49 -13.80
CA ALA A 286 -22.43 -9.55 -14.36
C ALA A 286 -23.92 -9.33 -14.07
N LEU A 287 -24.24 -8.98 -12.83
CA LEU A 287 -25.63 -8.70 -12.41
C LEU A 287 -26.19 -7.48 -13.14
N MET A 288 -25.42 -6.42 -13.29
CA MET A 288 -25.86 -5.21 -14.00
C MET A 288 -26.06 -5.46 -15.50
N ILE A 289 -25.21 -6.27 -16.14
CA ILE A 289 -25.39 -6.69 -17.54
C ILE A 289 -26.69 -7.49 -17.68
N ALA A 290 -26.97 -8.41 -16.78
CA ALA A 290 -28.20 -9.20 -16.78
C ALA A 290 -29.44 -8.30 -16.65
N VAL A 291 -29.45 -7.36 -15.71
CA VAL A 291 -30.56 -6.40 -15.52
C VAL A 291 -30.73 -5.52 -16.73
N ALA A 292 -29.66 -4.97 -17.30
CA ALA A 292 -29.71 -4.17 -18.52
C ALA A 292 -30.26 -4.98 -19.71
N GLY A 293 -29.88 -6.24 -19.86
CA GLY A 293 -30.40 -7.15 -20.87
C GLY A 293 -31.89 -7.39 -20.76
N VAL A 294 -32.37 -7.69 -19.55
CA VAL A 294 -33.84 -7.88 -19.30
C VAL A 294 -34.62 -6.59 -19.57
N THR A 295 -34.09 -5.44 -19.13
CA THR A 295 -34.73 -4.14 -19.38
C THR A 295 -34.80 -3.82 -20.87
N MET A 296 -33.75 -4.12 -21.63
CA MET A 296 -33.72 -3.92 -23.10
C MET A 296 -34.70 -4.86 -23.82
N ILE A 297 -34.75 -6.13 -23.43
CA ILE A 297 -35.73 -7.10 -24.01
C ILE A 297 -37.15 -6.64 -23.70
N SER A 298 -37.46 -6.25 -22.48
CA SER A 298 -38.77 -5.76 -22.09
C SER A 298 -39.18 -4.50 -22.87
N GLY A 299 -38.24 -3.58 -23.07
CA GLY A 299 -38.46 -2.38 -23.88
C GLY A 299 -38.74 -2.70 -25.35
N LEU A 300 -38.02 -3.64 -25.94
CA LEU A 300 -38.25 -4.11 -27.32
C LEU A 300 -39.61 -4.82 -27.47
N LEU A 301 -39.98 -5.68 -26.52
CA LEU A 301 -41.29 -6.35 -26.50
C LEU A 301 -42.44 -5.35 -26.48
N ILE A 302 -42.37 -4.31 -25.64
CA ILE A 302 -43.38 -3.26 -25.57
C ILE A 302 -43.52 -2.56 -26.92
N ILE A 303 -42.40 -2.22 -27.58
CA ILE A 303 -42.42 -1.57 -28.91
C ILE A 303 -43.04 -2.49 -29.99
N ILE A 304 -42.72 -3.80 -29.96
CA ILE A 304 -43.25 -4.78 -30.91
C ILE A 304 -44.76 -4.94 -30.71
N LEU A 305 -45.22 -5.16 -29.49
CA LEU A 305 -46.64 -5.34 -29.16
C LEU A 305 -47.47 -4.12 -29.56
N GLU A 306 -46.98 -2.92 -29.36
CA GLU A 306 -47.68 -1.69 -29.76
C GLU A 306 -47.80 -1.57 -31.29
N ARG A 307 -46.83 -2.07 -32.04
CA ARG A 307 -46.88 -2.08 -33.50
C ARG A 307 -47.72 -3.19 -34.11
N THR A 308 -47.96 -4.29 -33.40
CA THR A 308 -48.81 -5.41 -33.87
C THR A 308 -50.30 -5.16 -33.61
N VAL A 309 -50.66 -4.24 -32.72
CA VAL A 309 -52.06 -3.87 -32.39
C VAL A 309 -52.55 -2.70 -33.24
N MET A 310 -51.67 -2.06 -34.04
CA MET A 310 -52.06 -1.09 -35.08
C MET A 310 -52.20 -1.79 -36.45
#